data_f4be956b1c7177a8c07def7c1c0b6041
#
_entry.id   f4be956b1c7177a8c07def7c1c0b6041
#
_cell.length_a   1.000
_cell.length_b   1.000
_cell.length_c   1.000
_cell.angle_alpha   90.00
_cell.angle_beta   90.00
_cell.angle_gamma   90.00
#
_symmetry.space_group_name_H-M   'P 1'
#
loop_
_entity.id
_entity.type
_entity.pdbx_description
1 polymer ?
#
loop_
_entity_poly.entity_id
_entity_poly.type
_entity_poly.pdbx_seq_one_letter_code
_entity_poly.pdbx_strand_id
1 'polypeptide(L)'
;MLTRTIAGLVAWALFLSFVPDVRAYMVDIGYTALQNELGVAAPTGANVRVAHVEAPINDVSGGAAPIFMPNPSHPEFAGKTITAVTPNLSGSYSDHATTVGTLFYGVTGSIASGINTVNVYEAGNWFNSLYVSSSNPNVNGQATTSPDRVLNHSWVGGGNDAAIDGTILRLVDRQAALNESIQVVGLTNGPGNSPLLGGSGYNVIAVGRTDGFHQQGSVAVDSVYGAGRTVPTLVAPMGTTSAATPVVSAAAALLVQTGHQGGLSLSEGSTTIAGVGTVYNAERSETIKAALMAGADRATANTGTPNDITDYRSAGYETANGLDNRYGAGQVNISNSYHILAGGEQRSLQSGGSDIISHGFDYSTIGRVNGVQGAASYFFNATGDVTLFASLVWNLDLPNDAGILLPGSEQTGRLYNLDLSLFDVTNNQLVASSASLLDNTENLYVNLLLGNRYEMRVTTNESTNFSWDYALAWRMGAAPAPVPLPAAAWLFTAGWLSLLPFTRRRPAAA
;
A
#
# COMPACT_ATOMS: atom_id res chain seq x y z
N MET A 1 60.16 -6.32 6.53
CA MET A 1 59.11 -5.68 7.35
C MET A 1 58.55 -4.53 6.54
N LEU A 2 57.51 -4.76 5.79
CA LEU A 2 56.82 -3.72 5.03
C LEU A 2 55.36 -3.65 5.54
N THR A 3 55.08 -2.62 6.30
CA THR A 3 53.74 -2.22 6.71
C THR A 3 53.00 -1.62 5.49
N ARG A 4 51.98 -2.28 4.97
CA ARG A 4 51.06 -1.71 4.00
C ARG A 4 49.88 -1.12 4.75
N THR A 5 49.81 0.18 4.77
CA THR A 5 48.66 0.98 5.18
C THR A 5 47.66 0.97 4.02
N ILE A 6 46.52 0.35 4.18
CA ILE A 6 45.38 0.45 3.23
C ILE A 6 44.56 1.64 3.72
N ALA A 7 44.65 2.74 2.98
CA ALA A 7 43.73 3.86 3.13
C ALA A 7 42.40 3.50 2.46
N GLY A 8 41.36 3.29 3.28
CA GLY A 8 40.00 3.16 2.79
C GLY A 8 39.50 4.52 2.31
N LEU A 9 39.26 4.66 1.01
CA LEU A 9 38.51 5.78 0.47
C LEU A 9 37.02 5.58 0.85
N VAL A 10 36.56 6.32 1.82
CA VAL A 10 35.14 6.53 2.06
C VAL A 10 34.69 7.55 1.02
N ALA A 11 34.03 7.05 -0.03
CA ALA A 11 33.33 7.90 -0.99
C ALA A 11 32.10 8.51 -0.31
N TRP A 12 32.21 9.74 0.17
CA TRP A 12 31.08 10.58 0.51
C TRP A 12 30.35 10.95 -0.78
N ALA A 13 29.29 10.19 -1.11
CA ALA A 13 28.32 10.66 -2.09
C ALA A 13 27.60 11.86 -1.45
N LEU A 14 27.88 13.06 -1.95
CA LEU A 14 27.01 14.22 -1.72
C LEU A 14 25.65 13.90 -2.31
N PHE A 15 24.73 13.42 -1.50
CA PHE A 15 23.31 13.46 -1.82
C PHE A 15 22.88 14.92 -1.71
N LEU A 16 22.97 15.65 -2.82
CA LEU A 16 22.11 16.80 -3.04
C LEU A 16 20.69 16.21 -3.03
N SER A 17 20.05 16.26 -1.87
CA SER A 17 18.63 16.03 -1.74
C SER A 17 17.95 17.14 -2.54
N PHE A 18 17.56 16.84 -3.78
CA PHE A 18 16.44 17.50 -4.40
C PHE A 18 15.26 17.21 -3.48
N VAL A 19 14.95 18.14 -2.58
CA VAL A 19 13.63 18.22 -1.98
C VAL A 19 12.75 18.70 -3.14
N PRO A 20 11.94 17.84 -3.77
CA PRO A 20 10.95 18.33 -4.72
C PRO A 20 10.13 19.38 -4.00
N ASP A 21 9.66 20.38 -4.71
CA ASP A 21 8.74 21.38 -4.14
C ASP A 21 7.69 20.56 -3.38
N VAL A 22 7.66 20.69 -2.05
CA VAL A 22 6.82 19.90 -1.15
C VAL A 22 5.35 19.91 -1.61
N ARG A 23 4.97 20.88 -2.39
CA ARG A 23 3.62 21.03 -2.96
C ARG A 23 3.41 20.21 -4.25
N ALA A 24 4.45 19.90 -5.01
CA ALA A 24 4.29 19.21 -6.28
C ALA A 24 3.75 17.79 -6.08
N TYR A 25 4.31 17.00 -5.16
CA TYR A 25 3.79 15.66 -4.91
C TYR A 25 2.34 15.66 -4.41
N MET A 26 1.90 16.70 -3.67
CA MET A 26 0.50 16.83 -3.21
C MET A 26 -0.47 17.01 -4.37
N VAL A 27 -0.05 17.67 -5.45
CA VAL A 27 -0.79 17.74 -6.71
C VAL A 27 -0.84 16.36 -7.36
N ASP A 28 0.32 15.71 -7.48
CA ASP A 28 0.52 14.45 -8.20
C ASP A 28 -0.28 13.29 -7.59
N ILE A 29 -0.49 13.29 -6.25
CA ILE A 29 -1.31 12.29 -5.55
C ILE A 29 -2.78 12.72 -5.35
N GLY A 30 -3.24 13.80 -5.98
CA GLY A 30 -4.63 14.26 -5.93
C GLY A 30 -5.04 15.01 -4.65
N TYR A 31 -4.14 15.26 -3.67
CA TYR A 31 -4.53 15.91 -2.42
C TYR A 31 -4.93 17.38 -2.61
N THR A 32 -4.23 18.11 -3.47
CA THR A 32 -4.60 19.48 -3.81
C THR A 32 -5.98 19.57 -4.45
N ALA A 33 -6.34 18.60 -5.30
CA ALA A 33 -7.68 18.54 -5.89
C ALA A 33 -8.74 18.28 -4.80
N LEU A 34 -8.50 17.35 -3.88
CA LEU A 34 -9.38 17.07 -2.75
C LEU A 34 -9.55 18.28 -1.82
N GLN A 35 -8.47 19.01 -1.53
CA GLN A 35 -8.55 20.25 -0.75
C GLN A 35 -9.36 21.35 -1.45
N ASN A 36 -9.20 21.49 -2.76
CA ASN A 36 -9.98 22.46 -3.53
C ASN A 36 -11.47 22.11 -3.57
N GLU A 37 -11.82 20.85 -3.58
CA GLU A 37 -13.19 20.35 -3.58
C GLU A 37 -13.86 20.53 -2.22
N LEU A 38 -13.19 20.08 -1.14
CA LEU A 38 -13.78 19.99 0.20
C LEU A 38 -13.48 21.21 1.08
N GLY A 39 -12.51 22.03 0.70
CA GLY A 39 -12.09 23.18 1.49
C GLY A 39 -11.64 22.77 2.90
N VAL A 40 -12.23 23.39 3.90
CA VAL A 40 -11.92 23.11 5.32
C VAL A 40 -12.41 21.74 5.82
N ALA A 41 -13.24 21.07 5.05
CA ALA A 41 -13.71 19.70 5.37
C ALA A 41 -12.76 18.61 4.87
N ALA A 42 -11.71 18.96 4.11
CA ALA A 42 -10.73 18.00 3.67
C ALA A 42 -10.06 17.31 4.88
N PRO A 43 -9.92 15.97 4.87
CA PRO A 43 -9.29 15.27 5.97
C PRO A 43 -7.80 15.64 6.09
N THR A 44 -7.32 15.70 7.32
CA THR A 44 -5.93 16.07 7.66
C THR A 44 -5.23 15.07 8.56
N GLY A 45 -5.84 13.90 8.81
CA GLY A 45 -5.35 12.91 9.78
C GLY A 45 -5.62 13.28 11.24
N ALA A 46 -6.49 14.29 11.49
CA ALA A 46 -6.79 14.74 12.83
C ALA A 46 -7.37 13.62 13.71
N ASN A 47 -6.88 13.52 14.96
CA ASN A 47 -7.24 12.52 15.97
C ASN A 47 -6.82 11.07 15.62
N VAL A 48 -6.10 10.84 14.53
CA VAL A 48 -5.50 9.56 14.24
C VAL A 48 -4.17 9.44 14.97
N ARG A 49 -4.04 8.44 15.83
CA ARG A 49 -2.77 8.09 16.49
C ARG A 49 -1.93 7.27 15.54
N VAL A 50 -0.65 7.60 15.46
CA VAL A 50 0.26 6.93 14.53
C VAL A 50 1.56 6.51 15.22
N ALA A 51 2.19 5.47 14.66
CA ALA A 51 3.54 5.08 15.02
C ALA A 51 4.52 5.40 13.90
N HIS A 52 5.67 5.92 14.30
CA HIS A 52 6.84 6.08 13.46
C HIS A 52 7.89 5.07 13.94
N VAL A 53 8.06 4.00 13.21
CA VAL A 53 9.04 2.96 13.50
C VAL A 53 10.26 3.18 12.63
N GLU A 54 11.44 3.34 13.24
CA GLU A 54 12.65 3.76 12.55
C GLU A 54 13.84 2.87 12.89
N ALA A 55 14.62 2.47 11.90
CA ALA A 55 15.88 1.79 12.11
C ALA A 55 16.98 2.78 12.55
N PRO A 56 17.91 2.38 13.42
CA PRO A 56 19.00 3.27 13.83
C PRO A 56 19.93 3.56 12.65
N ILE A 57 20.38 4.82 12.54
CA ILE A 57 21.32 5.26 11.51
C ILE A 57 22.79 5.04 11.89
N ASN A 58 23.06 4.64 13.12
CA ASN A 58 24.40 4.37 13.62
C ASN A 58 24.62 2.86 13.86
N ASP A 59 25.87 2.44 13.86
CA ASP A 59 26.24 1.08 14.25
C ASP A 59 26.01 0.89 15.76
N VAL A 60 25.15 -0.05 16.11
CA VAL A 60 24.84 -0.41 17.51
C VAL A 60 25.52 -1.70 17.95
N SER A 61 26.30 -2.36 17.11
CA SER A 61 26.92 -3.65 17.37
C SER A 61 27.92 -3.62 18.54
N GLY A 62 28.53 -2.45 18.78
CA GLY A 62 29.42 -2.19 19.91
C GLY A 62 28.72 -1.76 21.19
N GLY A 63 27.41 -1.82 21.29
CA GLY A 63 26.62 -1.33 22.43
C GLY A 63 26.36 0.17 22.42
N ALA A 64 26.61 0.85 21.32
CA ALA A 64 26.23 2.24 21.14
C ALA A 64 24.72 2.44 21.21
N ALA A 65 24.27 3.53 21.84
CA ALA A 65 22.85 3.84 21.89
C ALA A 65 22.31 4.15 20.48
N PRO A 66 21.13 3.62 20.09
CA PRO A 66 20.57 3.81 18.77
C PRO A 66 20.16 5.27 18.52
N ILE A 67 20.43 5.78 17.30
CA ILE A 67 19.97 7.09 16.83
C ILE A 67 18.85 6.88 15.83
N PHE A 68 17.59 7.04 16.27
CA PHE A 68 16.39 6.75 15.48
C PHE A 68 15.29 7.82 15.63
N MET A 69 15.36 8.66 16.67
CA MET A 69 14.34 9.68 16.93
C MET A 69 14.39 10.81 15.90
N PRO A 70 13.22 11.26 15.37
CA PRO A 70 13.16 12.54 14.68
C PRO A 70 13.43 13.69 15.64
N ASN A 71 13.95 14.82 15.15
CA ASN A 71 14.19 16.00 15.97
C ASN A 71 12.87 16.69 16.36
N PRO A 72 12.37 16.57 17.60
CA PRO A 72 11.07 17.11 17.98
C PRO A 72 11.01 18.64 17.98
N SER A 73 12.17 19.32 17.93
CA SER A 73 12.26 20.78 17.81
C SER A 73 12.22 21.26 16.35
N HIS A 74 12.10 20.35 15.37
CA HIS A 74 12.00 20.74 13.97
C HIS A 74 10.70 21.53 13.73
N PRO A 75 10.70 22.63 12.94
CA PRO A 75 9.51 23.47 12.71
C PRO A 75 8.29 22.70 12.19
N GLU A 76 8.50 21.67 11.40
CA GLU A 76 7.44 20.78 10.89
C GLU A 76 6.69 20.01 11.99
N PHE A 77 7.23 19.99 13.21
CA PHE A 77 6.59 19.29 14.33
C PHE A 77 5.98 20.23 15.37
N ALA A 78 5.79 21.49 15.00
CA ALA A 78 5.15 22.45 15.89
C ALA A 78 3.74 22.00 16.28
N GLY A 79 3.44 21.99 17.59
CA GLY A 79 2.13 21.58 18.14
C GLY A 79 1.88 20.06 18.16
N LYS A 80 2.88 19.23 17.87
CA LYS A 80 2.76 17.76 17.90
C LYS A 80 3.33 17.17 19.18
N THR A 81 2.71 16.10 19.66
CA THR A 81 3.21 15.28 20.76
C THR A 81 3.94 14.08 20.17
N ILE A 82 5.26 14.13 20.18
CA ILE A 82 6.12 13.04 19.69
C ILE A 82 6.70 12.33 20.92
N THR A 83 6.25 11.10 21.13
CA THR A 83 6.62 10.30 22.31
C THR A 83 7.61 9.21 21.92
N ALA A 84 8.78 9.21 22.53
CA ALA A 84 9.73 8.10 22.43
C ALA A 84 9.22 6.91 23.25
N VAL A 85 8.64 5.91 22.61
CA VAL A 85 8.23 4.66 23.27
C VAL A 85 9.47 3.83 23.60
N THR A 86 10.41 3.74 22.65
CA THR A 86 11.78 3.31 22.94
C THR A 86 12.55 4.51 23.49
N PRO A 87 13.16 4.41 24.68
CA PRO A 87 13.91 5.52 25.25
C PRO A 87 15.05 6.01 24.33
N ASN A 88 15.11 7.31 24.05
CA ASN A 88 16.21 7.91 23.28
C ASN A 88 17.48 8.07 24.15
N LEU A 89 18.17 6.96 24.35
CA LEU A 89 19.38 6.92 25.21
C LEU A 89 20.59 7.62 24.57
N SER A 90 20.60 7.81 23.25
CA SER A 90 21.68 8.53 22.56
C SER A 90 21.64 10.04 22.79
N GLY A 91 20.46 10.59 23.11
CA GLY A 91 20.22 12.03 23.15
C GLY A 91 20.36 12.74 21.79
N SER A 92 20.60 11.98 20.71
CA SER A 92 20.77 12.48 19.35
C SER A 92 19.53 12.21 18.52
N TYR A 93 19.41 12.90 17.37
CA TYR A 93 18.31 12.79 16.44
C TYR A 93 18.77 12.30 15.07
N SER A 94 17.89 11.60 14.37
CA SER A 94 18.10 11.11 13.01
C SER A 94 17.53 12.12 12.00
N ASP A 95 18.37 12.58 11.07
CA ASP A 95 17.90 13.41 9.94
C ASP A 95 16.97 12.61 9.02
N HIS A 96 17.22 11.31 8.86
CA HIS A 96 16.33 10.42 8.12
C HIS A 96 14.94 10.37 8.76
N ALA A 97 14.85 10.06 10.06
CA ALA A 97 13.59 10.06 10.79
C ALA A 97 12.89 11.43 10.77
N THR A 98 13.67 12.53 10.83
CA THR A 98 13.12 13.89 10.74
C THR A 98 12.49 14.15 9.36
N THR A 99 13.15 13.73 8.29
CA THR A 99 12.61 13.82 6.91
C THR A 99 11.37 12.95 6.72
N VAL A 100 11.40 11.71 7.18
CA VAL A 100 10.24 10.79 7.16
C VAL A 100 9.07 11.40 7.93
N GLY A 101 9.30 11.90 9.14
CA GLY A 101 8.27 12.55 9.96
C GLY A 101 7.67 13.80 9.29
N THR A 102 8.49 14.60 8.59
CA THR A 102 8.04 15.76 7.82
C THR A 102 7.01 15.35 6.75
N LEU A 103 7.25 14.26 6.04
CA LEU A 103 6.34 13.75 5.01
C LEU A 103 5.11 13.02 5.59
N PHE A 104 5.21 12.42 6.78
CA PHE A 104 4.14 11.65 7.39
C PHE A 104 3.15 12.54 8.15
N TYR A 105 3.66 13.42 9.02
CA TYR A 105 2.84 14.24 9.94
C TYR A 105 3.29 15.70 10.05
N GLY A 106 4.19 16.18 9.20
CA GLY A 106 4.65 17.58 9.19
C GLY A 106 3.53 18.57 8.99
N VAL A 107 3.66 19.78 9.55
CA VAL A 107 2.61 20.83 9.46
C VAL A 107 2.46 21.41 8.06
N THR A 108 3.53 21.42 7.26
CA THR A 108 3.51 21.90 5.86
C THR A 108 4.00 20.88 4.87
N GLY A 109 4.84 19.92 5.31
CA GLY A 109 5.45 18.88 4.50
C GLY A 109 4.59 17.63 4.33
N SER A 110 3.46 17.51 5.03
CA SER A 110 2.57 16.35 4.97
C SER A 110 1.15 16.72 4.55
N ILE A 111 0.48 15.78 3.85
CA ILE A 111 -0.97 15.84 3.64
C ILE A 111 -1.76 15.54 4.92
N ALA A 112 -1.14 14.86 5.90
CA ALA A 112 -1.76 14.53 7.19
C ALA A 112 -1.30 15.47 8.31
N SER A 113 -1.31 16.77 8.04
CA SER A 113 -0.84 17.82 8.95
C SER A 113 -1.61 17.91 10.27
N GLY A 114 -2.81 17.35 10.36
CA GLY A 114 -3.63 17.28 11.56
C GLY A 114 -3.28 16.14 12.53
N ILE A 115 -2.40 15.22 12.16
CA ILE A 115 -1.84 14.24 13.11
C ILE A 115 -1.09 15.00 14.20
N ASN A 116 -1.46 14.77 15.46
CA ASN A 116 -0.85 15.46 16.61
C ASN A 116 -0.25 14.52 17.65
N THR A 117 -0.51 13.21 17.57
CA THR A 117 -0.01 12.20 18.51
C THR A 117 0.78 11.13 17.74
N VAL A 118 2.09 11.07 17.99
CA VAL A 118 3.03 10.19 17.30
C VAL A 118 3.83 9.41 18.33
N ASN A 119 3.75 8.09 18.27
CA ASN A 119 4.61 7.18 19.01
C ASN A 119 5.83 6.81 18.16
N VAL A 120 7.04 6.93 18.70
CA VAL A 120 8.28 6.63 17.98
C VAL A 120 8.94 5.42 18.61
N TYR A 121 9.28 4.45 17.78
CA TYR A 121 9.94 3.21 18.15
C TYR A 121 11.25 3.06 17.39
N GLU A 122 12.28 2.53 18.07
CA GLU A 122 13.39 1.90 17.38
C GLU A 122 12.93 0.53 16.86
N ALA A 123 13.29 0.17 15.62
CA ALA A 123 12.75 -0.98 14.91
C ALA A 123 12.92 -2.32 15.65
N GLY A 124 14.09 -2.58 16.23
CA GLY A 124 14.34 -3.80 17.00
C GLY A 124 13.51 -3.86 18.28
N ASN A 125 13.35 -2.73 18.97
CA ASN A 125 12.49 -2.63 20.15
C ASN A 125 11.01 -2.74 19.80
N TRP A 126 10.61 -2.23 18.62
CA TRP A 126 9.24 -2.40 18.16
C TRP A 126 8.89 -3.87 17.97
N PHE A 127 9.74 -4.67 17.32
CA PHE A 127 9.53 -6.12 17.24
C PHE A 127 9.34 -6.76 18.62
N ASN A 128 10.17 -6.37 19.59
CA ASN A 128 10.02 -6.86 20.96
C ASN A 128 8.68 -6.45 21.59
N SER A 129 8.10 -5.30 21.20
CA SER A 129 6.81 -4.82 21.70
C SER A 129 5.62 -5.56 21.11
N LEU A 130 5.78 -6.24 19.97
CA LEU A 130 4.75 -7.10 19.38
C LEU A 130 4.49 -8.35 20.22
N TYR A 131 5.45 -8.68 21.10
CA TYR A 131 5.32 -9.72 22.09
C TYR A 131 4.89 -9.13 23.43
N VAL A 132 3.94 -9.77 24.09
CA VAL A 132 3.98 -9.77 25.55
C VAL A 132 5.11 -10.73 25.92
N SER A 133 6.31 -10.21 26.05
CA SER A 133 7.40 -10.93 26.69
C SER A 133 7.01 -11.11 28.15
N SER A 134 6.41 -12.25 28.49
CA SER A 134 6.51 -12.66 29.86
C SER A 134 7.88 -13.30 30.01
N SER A 135 8.57 -12.98 31.10
CA SER A 135 9.73 -13.72 31.59
C SER A 135 9.42 -15.21 31.88
N ASN A 136 8.23 -15.67 31.58
CA ASN A 136 7.75 -17.04 31.69
C ASN A 136 7.59 -17.64 30.28
N PRO A 137 8.45 -18.54 29.83
CA PRO A 137 8.35 -19.18 28.53
C PRO A 137 7.09 -20.05 28.34
N ASN A 138 6.30 -20.24 29.39
CA ASN A 138 5.03 -20.94 29.35
C ASN A 138 3.81 -20.02 29.25
N VAL A 139 3.98 -18.72 29.21
CA VAL A 139 2.89 -17.76 28.97
C VAL A 139 2.89 -17.41 27.51
N ASN A 140 1.84 -17.82 26.88
CA ASN A 140 1.47 -17.60 25.51
C ASN A 140 1.72 -16.14 25.10
N GLY A 141 2.71 -15.89 24.24
CA GLY A 141 2.95 -14.58 23.66
C GLY A 141 1.71 -14.16 22.86
N GLN A 142 0.87 -13.32 23.45
CA GLN A 142 -0.23 -12.70 22.73
C GLN A 142 0.32 -11.46 22.04
N ALA A 143 -0.15 -11.17 20.82
CA ALA A 143 0.13 -9.90 20.19
C ALA A 143 -0.38 -8.78 21.11
N THR A 144 0.46 -7.78 21.35
CA THR A 144 0.06 -6.61 22.13
C THR A 144 -0.89 -5.76 21.31
N THR A 145 -1.92 -5.21 21.92
CA THR A 145 -2.73 -4.18 21.29
C THR A 145 -1.96 -2.87 21.26
N SER A 146 -1.88 -2.25 20.08
CA SER A 146 -1.40 -0.89 19.92
C SER A 146 -2.57 0.03 19.61
N PRO A 147 -2.66 1.21 20.22
CA PRO A 147 -3.68 2.19 19.86
C PRO A 147 -3.34 2.93 18.56
N ASP A 148 -2.18 2.69 17.99
CA ASP A 148 -1.71 3.35 16.76
C ASP A 148 -2.37 2.70 15.55
N ARG A 149 -3.08 3.52 14.75
CA ARG A 149 -3.88 3.04 13.64
C ARG A 149 -3.07 2.93 12.34
N VAL A 150 -2.05 3.78 12.16
CA VAL A 150 -1.14 3.74 11.02
C VAL A 150 0.29 3.71 11.51
N LEU A 151 1.04 2.73 11.05
CA LEU A 151 2.45 2.56 11.38
C LEU A 151 3.30 2.74 10.12
N ASN A 152 4.25 3.65 10.17
CA ASN A 152 5.20 3.91 9.07
C ASN A 152 6.53 3.21 9.32
N HIS A 153 7.00 2.46 8.31
CA HIS A 153 8.25 1.72 8.31
C HIS A 153 9.10 2.13 7.10
N SER A 154 9.85 3.20 7.22
CA SER A 154 10.72 3.70 6.13
C SER A 154 12.11 3.07 6.16
N TRP A 155 12.18 1.77 6.41
CA TRP A 155 13.41 1.00 6.50
C TRP A 155 13.20 -0.41 5.93
N VAL A 156 14.31 -1.07 5.63
CA VAL A 156 14.34 -2.47 5.17
C VAL A 156 15.32 -3.25 6.04
N GLY A 157 15.12 -4.55 6.12
CA GLY A 157 15.98 -5.41 6.92
C GLY A 157 15.80 -6.88 6.58
N GLY A 158 16.54 -7.71 7.28
CA GLY A 158 16.43 -9.15 7.30
C GLY A 158 17.00 -9.64 8.62
N GLY A 159 16.41 -10.69 9.20
CA GLY A 159 17.06 -11.49 10.21
C GLY A 159 18.21 -12.27 9.57
N ASN A 160 19.05 -12.86 10.40
CA ASN A 160 20.15 -13.67 9.88
C ASN A 160 19.74 -15.09 9.50
N ASP A 161 18.46 -15.43 9.69
CA ASP A 161 17.89 -16.71 9.27
C ASP A 161 16.38 -16.62 8.99
N ALA A 162 15.87 -17.54 8.17
CA ALA A 162 14.48 -17.59 7.74
C ALA A 162 13.48 -17.82 8.89
N ALA A 163 13.88 -18.48 9.98
CA ALA A 163 13.00 -18.76 11.10
C ALA A 163 12.70 -17.47 11.88
N ILE A 164 13.70 -16.62 12.05
CA ILE A 164 13.53 -15.30 12.66
C ILE A 164 12.67 -14.41 11.76
N ASP A 165 12.98 -14.34 10.46
CA ASP A 165 12.22 -13.53 9.49
C ASP A 165 10.76 -13.98 9.43
N GLY A 166 10.48 -15.27 9.35
CA GLY A 166 9.13 -15.82 9.34
C GLY A 166 8.35 -15.52 10.63
N THR A 167 9.02 -15.55 11.78
CA THR A 167 8.41 -15.20 13.06
C THR A 167 8.02 -13.72 13.10
N ILE A 168 8.91 -12.83 12.68
CA ILE A 168 8.66 -11.38 12.62
C ILE A 168 7.47 -11.10 11.69
N LEU A 169 7.45 -11.67 10.49
CA LEU A 169 6.36 -11.49 9.53
C LEU A 169 5.01 -11.91 10.09
N ARG A 170 4.93 -13.07 10.77
CA ARG A 170 3.69 -13.52 11.40
C ARG A 170 3.21 -12.56 12.50
N LEU A 171 4.12 -12.00 13.28
CA LEU A 171 3.75 -11.04 14.32
C LEU A 171 3.18 -9.76 13.73
N VAL A 172 3.80 -9.24 12.68
CA VAL A 172 3.37 -8.02 12.00
C VAL A 172 2.01 -8.24 11.32
N ASP A 173 1.87 -9.30 10.54
CA ASP A 173 0.62 -9.63 9.85
C ASP A 173 -0.51 -9.88 10.85
N ARG A 174 -0.21 -10.55 11.97
CA ARG A 174 -1.18 -10.74 13.03
C ARG A 174 -1.57 -9.45 13.73
N GLN A 175 -0.63 -8.54 14.01
CA GLN A 175 -0.94 -7.25 14.60
C GLN A 175 -1.86 -6.44 13.67
N ALA A 176 -1.61 -6.46 12.35
CA ALA A 176 -2.47 -5.82 11.38
C ALA A 176 -3.91 -6.34 11.49
N ALA A 177 -4.10 -7.66 11.48
CA ALA A 177 -5.43 -8.28 11.55
C ALA A 177 -6.12 -8.10 12.90
N LEU A 178 -5.42 -8.20 14.04
CA LEU A 178 -6.03 -8.11 15.36
C LEU A 178 -6.36 -6.68 15.80
N ASN A 179 -5.51 -5.72 15.43
CA ASN A 179 -5.64 -4.33 15.85
C ASN A 179 -6.25 -3.44 14.77
N GLU A 180 -6.52 -4.00 13.60
CA GLU A 180 -6.92 -3.21 12.42
C GLU A 180 -5.93 -2.08 12.14
N SER A 181 -4.65 -2.37 12.38
CA SER A 181 -3.58 -1.41 12.17
C SER A 181 -3.08 -1.47 10.72
N ILE A 182 -2.87 -0.31 10.13
CA ILE A 182 -2.37 -0.18 8.77
C ILE A 182 -0.85 -0.10 8.82
N GLN A 183 -0.18 -1.18 8.42
CA GLN A 183 1.28 -1.30 8.35
C GLN A 183 1.75 -0.84 6.97
N VAL A 184 2.37 0.34 6.88
CA VAL A 184 2.88 0.89 5.62
C VAL A 184 4.39 0.78 5.61
N VAL A 185 4.93 0.05 4.64
CA VAL A 185 6.33 -0.40 4.68
C VAL A 185 7.07 -0.09 3.39
N GLY A 186 8.28 0.45 3.50
CA GLY A 186 9.15 0.74 2.37
C GLY A 186 9.82 -0.52 1.81
N LEU A 187 10.17 -0.45 0.54
CA LEU A 187 10.99 -1.44 -0.16
C LEU A 187 12.44 -0.95 -0.28
N THR A 188 13.34 -1.79 -0.79
CA THR A 188 14.71 -1.38 -1.10
C THR A 188 14.74 -0.23 -2.12
N ASN A 189 15.71 0.66 -2.03
CA ASN A 189 15.96 1.71 -3.03
C ASN A 189 16.74 1.16 -4.22
N GLY A 190 16.10 0.29 -5.00
CA GLY A 190 16.67 -0.38 -6.15
C GLY A 190 16.38 -1.87 -6.13
N PRO A 191 16.79 -2.63 -7.17
CA PRO A 191 16.66 -4.06 -7.19
C PRO A 191 17.33 -4.68 -5.97
N GLY A 192 16.57 -5.45 -5.18
CA GLY A 192 17.07 -6.06 -3.95
C GLY A 192 16.08 -7.08 -3.41
N ASN A 193 16.52 -7.84 -2.42
CA ASN A 193 15.74 -8.88 -1.79
C ASN A 193 15.79 -8.69 -0.27
N SER A 194 14.94 -7.83 0.25
CA SER A 194 14.73 -7.72 1.69
C SER A 194 13.51 -8.55 2.08
N PRO A 195 13.66 -9.58 2.93
CA PRO A 195 12.56 -10.47 3.29
C PRO A 195 11.59 -9.89 4.30
N LEU A 196 12.01 -8.92 5.13
CA LEU A 196 11.15 -8.39 6.18
C LEU A 196 10.09 -7.44 5.65
N LEU A 197 8.98 -7.38 6.36
CA LEU A 197 7.85 -6.48 6.16
C LEU A 197 7.39 -6.42 4.69
N GLY A 198 7.72 -5.33 3.98
CA GLY A 198 7.30 -5.08 2.61
C GLY A 198 7.74 -6.14 1.60
N GLY A 199 8.87 -6.78 1.85
CA GLY A 199 9.38 -7.83 0.96
C GLY A 199 8.59 -9.13 1.02
N SER A 200 7.89 -9.45 2.12
CA SER A 200 7.21 -10.74 2.27
C SER A 200 5.93 -10.72 3.11
N GLY A 201 5.60 -9.65 3.85
CA GLY A 201 4.35 -9.55 4.62
C GLY A 201 3.11 -9.58 3.72
N TYR A 202 2.01 -10.13 4.22
CA TYR A 202 0.71 -10.18 3.54
C TYR A 202 -0.17 -8.98 3.92
N ASN A 203 -0.30 -8.72 5.22
CA ASN A 203 -1.25 -7.75 5.77
C ASN A 203 -0.64 -6.34 5.86
N VAL A 204 0.33 -6.07 5.02
CA VAL A 204 1.04 -4.80 4.93
C VAL A 204 0.75 -4.08 3.60
N ILE A 205 1.02 -2.81 3.53
CA ILE A 205 1.04 -2.01 2.31
C ILE A 205 2.50 -1.77 1.94
N ALA A 206 3.02 -2.54 0.99
CA ALA A 206 4.38 -2.41 0.49
C ALA A 206 4.47 -1.25 -0.52
N VAL A 207 5.33 -0.27 -0.24
CA VAL A 207 5.41 0.97 -1.01
C VAL A 207 6.69 1.04 -1.82
N GLY A 208 6.51 1.19 -3.13
CA GLY A 208 7.56 1.47 -4.10
C GLY A 208 7.58 2.91 -4.59
N ARG A 209 8.40 3.16 -5.62
CA ARG A 209 8.56 4.45 -6.29
C ARG A 209 7.91 4.40 -7.67
N THR A 210 7.37 5.52 -8.15
CA THR A 210 6.73 5.61 -9.46
C THR A 210 7.69 5.33 -10.64
N ASP A 211 9.01 5.45 -10.44
CA ASP A 211 10.00 5.08 -11.46
C ASP A 211 10.32 3.57 -11.54
N GLY A 212 9.69 2.77 -10.67
CA GLY A 212 9.91 1.31 -10.63
C GLY A 212 11.27 0.88 -10.05
N PHE A 213 12.10 1.82 -9.56
CA PHE A 213 13.42 1.51 -9.03
C PHE A 213 13.37 1.13 -7.55
N HIS A 214 12.88 -0.07 -7.30
CA HIS A 214 12.74 -0.70 -5.99
C HIS A 214 12.66 -2.22 -6.13
N GLN A 215 12.62 -2.96 -5.02
CA GLN A 215 12.37 -4.40 -5.01
C GLN A 215 11.03 -4.73 -5.68
N GLN A 216 11.03 -5.77 -6.50
CA GLN A 216 9.85 -6.30 -7.18
C GLN A 216 9.68 -7.78 -6.84
N GLY A 217 8.44 -8.16 -6.52
CA GLY A 217 8.10 -9.50 -6.10
C GLY A 217 8.50 -9.83 -4.66
N SER A 218 7.80 -10.80 -4.06
CA SER A 218 8.07 -11.26 -2.70
C SER A 218 9.30 -12.15 -2.63
N VAL A 219 9.95 -12.15 -1.47
CA VAL A 219 11.10 -13.01 -1.15
C VAL A 219 10.60 -14.25 -0.40
N ALA A 220 11.08 -15.43 -0.78
CA ALA A 220 10.79 -16.65 -0.04
C ALA A 220 11.48 -16.63 1.33
N VAL A 221 10.71 -16.91 2.37
CA VAL A 221 11.19 -17.04 3.76
C VAL A 221 10.90 -18.44 4.27
N ASP A 222 9.66 -18.90 4.17
CA ASP A 222 9.23 -20.24 4.60
C ASP A 222 8.02 -20.72 3.77
N SER A 223 7.32 -21.76 4.25
CA SER A 223 6.16 -22.33 3.55
C SER A 223 4.93 -21.42 3.49
N VAL A 224 4.81 -20.46 4.41
CA VAL A 224 3.73 -19.45 4.43
C VAL A 224 4.12 -18.24 3.58
N TYR A 225 5.32 -17.73 3.80
CA TYR A 225 5.86 -16.56 3.11
C TYR A 225 6.70 -16.98 1.91
N GLY A 226 6.01 -17.38 0.83
CA GLY A 226 6.63 -17.79 -0.43
C GLY A 226 7.03 -16.63 -1.33
N ALA A 227 7.87 -16.92 -2.33
CA ALA A 227 8.14 -16.01 -3.45
C ALA A 227 6.99 -16.03 -4.47
N GLY A 228 6.97 -15.04 -5.37
CA GLY A 228 6.07 -14.97 -6.52
C GLY A 228 4.81 -14.14 -6.32
N ARG A 229 4.62 -13.55 -5.12
CA ARG A 229 3.55 -12.58 -4.89
C ARG A 229 3.89 -11.22 -5.47
N THR A 230 2.86 -10.45 -5.80
CA THR A 230 3.02 -9.10 -6.31
C THR A 230 3.48 -8.13 -5.22
N VAL A 231 4.65 -7.54 -5.42
CA VAL A 231 5.24 -6.46 -4.61
C VAL A 231 5.87 -5.47 -5.60
N PRO A 232 5.58 -4.16 -5.47
CA PRO A 232 4.88 -3.42 -4.41
C PRO A 232 3.36 -3.61 -4.42
N THR A 233 2.69 -3.16 -3.33
CA THR A 233 1.22 -2.99 -3.30
C THR A 233 0.81 -1.79 -4.15
N LEU A 234 1.54 -0.67 -4.01
CA LEU A 234 1.37 0.56 -4.79
C LEU A 234 2.64 1.43 -4.71
N VAL A 235 2.69 2.51 -5.47
CA VAL A 235 3.84 3.41 -5.53
C VAL A 235 3.47 4.86 -5.23
N ALA A 236 4.48 5.69 -4.89
CA ALA A 236 4.31 7.13 -4.75
C ALA A 236 5.41 7.91 -5.50
N PRO A 237 5.13 9.17 -5.95
CA PRO A 237 6.02 9.95 -6.82
C PRO A 237 7.16 10.60 -6.02
N MET A 238 8.03 9.78 -5.43
CA MET A 238 9.12 10.23 -4.57
C MET A 238 10.46 9.64 -5.03
N GLY A 239 11.56 10.33 -4.69
CA GLY A 239 12.92 9.94 -5.11
C GLY A 239 13.50 8.73 -4.36
N THR A 240 12.92 8.33 -3.23
CA THR A 240 13.30 7.14 -2.44
C THR A 240 12.06 6.44 -1.91
N THR A 241 12.15 5.15 -1.63
CA THR A 241 11.07 4.41 -0.96
C THR A 241 10.84 4.92 0.46
N SER A 242 11.91 5.33 1.17
CA SER A 242 11.80 5.95 2.50
C SER A 242 11.01 7.27 2.50
N ALA A 243 10.95 7.98 1.37
CA ALA A 243 10.12 9.16 1.19
C ALA A 243 8.71 8.81 0.66
N ALA A 244 8.59 7.76 -0.15
CA ALA A 244 7.31 7.28 -0.69
C ALA A 244 6.40 6.70 0.41
N THR A 245 6.99 5.94 1.34
CA THR A 245 6.26 5.27 2.43
C THR A 245 5.47 6.24 3.33
N PRO A 246 6.05 7.33 3.85
CA PRO A 246 5.32 8.27 4.70
C PRO A 246 4.21 9.03 3.95
N VAL A 247 4.33 9.22 2.64
CA VAL A 247 3.25 9.79 1.81
C VAL A 247 2.03 8.86 1.80
N VAL A 248 2.25 7.55 1.63
CA VAL A 248 1.16 6.55 1.69
C VAL A 248 0.64 6.39 3.11
N SER A 249 1.51 6.44 4.13
CA SER A 249 1.09 6.44 5.54
C SER A 249 0.19 7.65 5.88
N ALA A 250 0.54 8.81 5.36
CA ALA A 250 -0.28 10.01 5.50
C ALA A 250 -1.65 9.84 4.79
N ALA A 251 -1.67 9.30 3.56
CA ALA A 251 -2.91 9.00 2.85
C ALA A 251 -3.79 8.00 3.63
N ALA A 252 -3.20 6.94 4.18
CA ALA A 252 -3.91 5.99 5.04
C ALA A 252 -4.52 6.68 6.28
N ALA A 253 -3.80 7.60 6.92
CA ALA A 253 -4.30 8.33 8.07
C ALA A 253 -5.49 9.26 7.72
N LEU A 254 -5.50 9.87 6.53
CA LEU A 254 -6.66 10.62 6.04
C LEU A 254 -7.89 9.72 5.89
N LEU A 255 -7.71 8.52 5.34
CA LEU A 255 -8.80 7.57 5.15
C LEU A 255 -9.30 7.01 6.50
N VAL A 256 -8.42 6.71 7.45
CA VAL A 256 -8.82 6.33 8.82
C VAL A 256 -9.66 7.42 9.48
N GLN A 257 -9.22 8.69 9.39
CA GLN A 257 -10.02 9.83 9.87
C GLN A 257 -11.40 9.87 9.21
N THR A 258 -11.45 9.72 7.89
CA THR A 258 -12.70 9.76 7.10
C THR A 258 -13.64 8.64 7.54
N GLY A 259 -13.16 7.40 7.64
CA GLY A 259 -13.95 6.25 8.08
C GLY A 259 -14.45 6.39 9.52
N HIS A 260 -13.58 6.85 10.43
CA HIS A 260 -13.93 7.04 11.84
C HIS A 260 -14.97 8.14 12.04
N GLN A 261 -14.80 9.29 11.38
CA GLN A 261 -15.76 10.40 11.46
C GLN A 261 -17.09 10.09 10.78
N GLY A 262 -17.06 9.33 9.68
CA GLY A 262 -18.25 8.86 9.01
C GLY A 262 -19.07 7.85 9.84
N GLY A 263 -18.39 7.04 10.64
CA GLY A 263 -19.03 6.07 11.52
C GLY A 263 -20.03 5.19 10.77
N LEU A 264 -21.20 4.98 11.35
CA LEU A 264 -22.29 4.21 10.74
C LEU A 264 -22.98 4.90 9.55
N SER A 265 -22.64 6.14 9.21
CA SER A 265 -23.14 6.75 7.97
C SER A 265 -22.35 6.29 6.72
N LEU A 266 -21.11 5.82 6.93
CA LEU A 266 -20.29 5.24 5.87
C LEU A 266 -20.12 3.73 6.03
N SER A 267 -20.50 3.14 7.15
CA SER A 267 -20.26 1.73 7.47
C SER A 267 -21.53 1.03 7.93
N GLU A 268 -21.72 -0.19 7.49
CA GLU A 268 -22.81 -1.07 7.93
C GLU A 268 -22.54 -1.73 9.29
N GLY A 269 -21.30 -1.67 9.76
CA GLY A 269 -20.87 -2.28 11.01
C GLY A 269 -19.60 -1.70 11.59
N SER A 270 -19.28 -2.21 12.80
CA SER A 270 -18.06 -1.88 13.52
C SER A 270 -17.65 -3.02 14.43
N THR A 271 -16.39 -2.99 14.88
CA THR A 271 -15.89 -3.84 15.97
C THR A 271 -15.30 -2.97 17.06
N THR A 272 -15.22 -3.52 18.28
CA THR A 272 -14.50 -2.87 19.38
C THR A 272 -13.24 -3.68 19.68
N ILE A 273 -12.09 -3.02 19.59
CA ILE A 273 -10.78 -3.63 19.81
C ILE A 273 -10.21 -3.08 21.10
N ALA A 274 -9.81 -3.99 22.01
CA ALA A 274 -9.22 -3.61 23.28
C ALA A 274 -7.96 -2.75 23.06
N GLY A 275 -7.88 -1.59 23.73
CA GLY A 275 -6.78 -0.64 23.59
C GLY A 275 -6.84 0.27 22.36
N VAL A 276 -7.67 -0.06 21.35
CA VAL A 276 -7.89 0.76 20.14
C VAL A 276 -9.20 1.55 20.23
N GLY A 277 -10.29 0.90 20.60
CA GLY A 277 -11.64 1.46 20.63
C GLY A 277 -12.52 0.90 19.51
N THR A 278 -13.55 1.66 19.14
CA THR A 278 -14.43 1.30 18.02
C THR A 278 -13.74 1.53 16.68
N VAL A 279 -13.77 0.51 15.83
CA VAL A 279 -13.26 0.53 14.47
C VAL A 279 -14.43 0.21 13.54
N TYR A 280 -14.80 1.15 12.69
CA TYR A 280 -15.87 0.99 11.70
C TYR A 280 -15.37 0.27 10.46
N ASN A 281 -16.28 -0.35 9.69
CA ASN A 281 -15.90 -1.10 8.48
C ASN A 281 -15.13 -0.25 7.47
N ALA A 282 -15.45 1.05 7.36
CA ALA A 282 -14.73 2.00 6.49
C ALA A 282 -13.26 2.24 6.88
N GLU A 283 -12.87 1.93 8.12
CA GLU A 283 -11.50 2.14 8.61
C GLU A 283 -10.74 0.85 8.94
N ARG A 284 -11.29 -0.33 8.56
CA ARG A 284 -10.61 -1.62 8.68
C ARG A 284 -9.33 -1.64 7.83
N SER A 285 -8.36 -2.42 8.25
CA SER A 285 -7.06 -2.52 7.55
C SER A 285 -7.22 -2.96 6.10
N GLU A 286 -8.10 -3.95 5.85
CA GLU A 286 -8.43 -4.42 4.51
C GLU A 286 -9.14 -3.36 3.67
N THR A 287 -10.08 -2.63 4.27
CA THR A 287 -10.84 -1.57 3.58
C THR A 287 -9.93 -0.42 3.15
N ILE A 288 -9.05 0.03 4.05
CA ILE A 288 -8.08 1.10 3.72
C ILE A 288 -7.13 0.65 2.63
N LYS A 289 -6.59 -0.58 2.71
CA LYS A 289 -5.71 -1.14 1.67
C LYS A 289 -6.45 -1.25 0.34
N ALA A 290 -7.67 -1.79 0.32
CA ALA A 290 -8.49 -1.92 -0.88
C ALA A 290 -8.83 -0.56 -1.50
N ALA A 291 -9.20 0.45 -0.69
CA ALA A 291 -9.50 1.80 -1.16
C ALA A 291 -8.27 2.51 -1.74
N LEU A 292 -7.09 2.35 -1.12
CA LEU A 292 -5.83 2.87 -1.67
C LEU A 292 -5.47 2.22 -3.00
N MET A 293 -5.66 0.90 -3.13
CA MET A 293 -5.38 0.14 -4.35
C MET A 293 -6.36 0.46 -5.47
N ALA A 294 -7.66 0.44 -5.21
CA ALA A 294 -8.68 0.78 -6.22
C ALA A 294 -8.64 2.26 -6.62
N GLY A 295 -8.25 3.15 -5.69
CA GLY A 295 -8.08 4.58 -5.92
C GLY A 295 -6.84 4.96 -6.74
N ALA A 296 -5.82 4.11 -6.77
CA ALA A 296 -4.54 4.43 -7.39
C ALA A 296 -4.64 4.71 -8.90
N ASP A 297 -3.76 5.57 -9.41
CA ASP A 297 -3.69 5.93 -10.83
C ASP A 297 -2.82 4.94 -11.61
N ARG A 298 -3.32 4.48 -12.74
CA ARG A 298 -2.63 3.53 -13.66
C ARG A 298 -1.85 4.25 -14.75
N ALA A 299 -2.08 5.54 -14.94
CA ALA A 299 -1.34 6.44 -15.82
C ALA A 299 -1.18 7.76 -15.10
N THR A 300 0.01 8.37 -15.19
CA THR A 300 0.33 9.60 -14.46
C THR A 300 0.95 10.65 -15.37
N ALA A 301 0.87 11.91 -14.94
CA ALA A 301 1.55 13.06 -15.51
C ALA A 301 2.06 13.91 -14.35
N ASN A 302 3.10 13.42 -13.68
CA ASN A 302 3.65 14.00 -12.48
C ASN A 302 4.35 15.32 -12.74
N THR A 303 4.18 16.29 -11.86
CA THR A 303 4.78 17.61 -11.94
C THR A 303 6.05 17.74 -11.08
N GLY A 304 6.16 16.93 -10.04
CA GLY A 304 7.25 16.98 -9.07
C GLY A 304 8.43 16.05 -9.36
N THR A 305 8.19 14.97 -10.13
CA THR A 305 9.23 14.03 -10.56
C THR A 305 9.03 13.68 -12.02
N PRO A 306 10.10 13.42 -12.79
CA PRO A 306 9.98 13.15 -14.23
C PRO A 306 9.47 11.75 -14.56
N ASN A 307 9.10 10.95 -13.55
CA ASN A 307 8.79 9.54 -13.72
C ASN A 307 7.28 9.32 -13.72
N ASP A 308 6.75 9.01 -14.88
CA ASP A 308 5.34 8.73 -15.11
C ASP A 308 5.09 7.26 -15.38
N ILE A 309 3.93 6.79 -14.92
CA ILE A 309 3.39 5.51 -15.35
C ILE A 309 2.71 5.72 -16.70
N THR A 310 3.29 5.19 -17.78
CA THR A 310 2.78 5.34 -19.14
C THR A 310 2.43 4.01 -19.79
N ASP A 311 2.86 2.89 -19.19
CA ASP A 311 2.80 1.55 -19.76
C ASP A 311 2.31 0.50 -18.74
N TYR A 312 1.37 0.88 -17.86
CA TYR A 312 0.80 0.01 -16.84
C TYR A 312 0.28 -1.30 -17.44
N ARG A 313 0.69 -2.44 -16.86
CA ARG A 313 0.35 -3.79 -17.31
C ARG A 313 0.73 -4.06 -18.79
N SER A 314 1.77 -3.41 -19.28
CA SER A 314 2.32 -3.75 -20.59
C SER A 314 2.86 -5.20 -20.61
N ALA A 315 3.05 -5.74 -21.81
CA ALA A 315 3.39 -7.16 -22.00
C ALA A 315 4.57 -7.61 -21.12
N GLY A 316 4.33 -8.63 -20.32
CA GLY A 316 5.30 -9.22 -19.38
C GLY A 316 5.29 -8.59 -17.97
N TYR A 317 4.45 -7.59 -17.71
CA TYR A 317 4.35 -6.95 -16.38
C TYR A 317 3.03 -7.19 -15.66
N GLU A 318 2.04 -7.76 -16.33
CA GLU A 318 0.78 -8.15 -15.70
C GLU A 318 0.97 -9.37 -14.79
N THR A 319 0.42 -9.30 -13.58
CA THR A 319 0.51 -10.35 -12.56
C THR A 319 -0.79 -11.16 -12.46
N ALA A 320 -0.74 -12.33 -11.84
CA ALA A 320 -1.89 -13.22 -11.68
C ALA A 320 -3.04 -12.58 -10.89
N ASN A 321 -2.74 -11.67 -9.97
CA ASN A 321 -3.73 -10.91 -9.20
C ASN A 321 -4.14 -9.58 -9.87
N GLY A 322 -3.92 -9.44 -11.17
CA GLY A 322 -4.42 -8.32 -11.98
C GLY A 322 -3.69 -6.97 -11.79
N LEU A 323 -2.48 -6.97 -11.22
CA LEU A 323 -1.65 -5.78 -11.01
C LEU A 323 -0.49 -5.69 -12.00
N ASP A 324 0.33 -4.65 -11.88
CA ASP A 324 1.63 -4.52 -12.54
C ASP A 324 2.75 -4.87 -11.55
N ASN A 325 3.69 -5.72 -11.92
CA ASN A 325 4.74 -6.18 -11.01
C ASN A 325 5.75 -5.08 -10.61
N ARG A 326 5.77 -3.95 -11.34
CA ARG A 326 6.62 -2.77 -11.05
C ARG A 326 5.90 -1.74 -10.19
N TYR A 327 4.60 -1.56 -10.42
CA TYR A 327 3.83 -0.45 -9.84
C TYR A 327 2.72 -0.92 -8.90
N GLY A 328 2.54 -2.23 -8.74
CA GLY A 328 1.42 -2.77 -7.98
C GLY A 328 0.09 -2.26 -8.51
N ALA A 329 -0.70 -1.65 -7.64
CA ALA A 329 -1.95 -1.00 -8.00
C ALA A 329 -1.79 0.35 -8.74
N GLY A 330 -0.57 0.85 -8.92
CA GLY A 330 -0.28 2.16 -9.51
C GLY A 330 0.11 3.21 -8.47
N GLN A 331 0.10 4.48 -8.87
CA GLN A 331 0.45 5.59 -7.99
C GLN A 331 -0.70 5.94 -7.06
N VAL A 332 -0.42 6.11 -5.76
CA VAL A 332 -1.41 6.58 -4.78
C VAL A 332 -2.12 7.84 -5.25
N ASN A 333 -3.46 7.83 -5.18
CA ASN A 333 -4.31 9.02 -5.41
C ASN A 333 -5.33 9.12 -4.29
N ILE A 334 -5.10 10.06 -3.37
CA ILE A 334 -5.93 10.20 -2.16
C ILE A 334 -7.32 10.75 -2.47
N SER A 335 -7.50 11.55 -3.52
CA SER A 335 -8.83 12.03 -3.91
C SER A 335 -9.73 10.86 -4.33
N ASN A 336 -9.24 9.99 -5.22
CA ASN A 336 -9.98 8.80 -5.63
C ASN A 336 -10.28 7.88 -4.43
N SER A 337 -9.28 7.63 -3.57
CA SER A 337 -9.44 6.76 -2.39
C SER A 337 -10.44 7.32 -1.37
N TYR A 338 -10.44 8.64 -1.18
CA TYR A 338 -11.42 9.34 -0.36
C TYR A 338 -12.84 9.14 -0.89
N HIS A 339 -13.07 9.36 -2.20
CA HIS A 339 -14.38 9.19 -2.82
C HIS A 339 -14.89 7.75 -2.74
N ILE A 340 -14.00 6.76 -2.81
CA ILE A 340 -14.38 5.36 -2.58
C ILE A 340 -14.99 5.21 -1.18
N LEU A 341 -14.33 5.68 -0.13
CA LEU A 341 -14.87 5.60 1.23
C LEU A 341 -16.11 6.46 1.41
N ALA A 342 -16.11 7.69 0.87
CA ALA A 342 -17.24 8.61 0.94
C ALA A 342 -18.50 8.10 0.20
N GLY A 343 -18.33 7.17 -0.75
CA GLY A 343 -19.42 6.43 -1.39
C GLY A 343 -20.16 5.49 -0.45
N GLY A 344 -19.57 5.18 0.69
CA GLY A 344 -20.13 4.32 1.73
C GLY A 344 -20.06 2.84 1.42
N GLU A 345 -20.37 2.05 2.43
CA GLU A 345 -20.44 0.59 2.35
C GLU A 345 -21.71 0.14 1.60
N GLN A 346 -21.55 -0.77 0.64
CA GLN A 346 -22.64 -1.25 -0.21
C GLN A 346 -22.59 -2.78 -0.31
N ARG A 347 -23.60 -3.43 0.23
CA ARG A 347 -23.66 -4.89 0.39
C ARG A 347 -23.79 -5.61 -0.95
N SER A 348 -23.26 -6.84 -0.98
CA SER A 348 -23.55 -7.79 -2.05
C SER A 348 -25.03 -8.17 -2.09
N LEU A 349 -25.50 -8.68 -3.23
CA LEU A 349 -26.89 -9.19 -3.37
C LEU A 349 -27.19 -10.28 -2.33
N GLN A 350 -26.23 -11.16 -2.04
CA GLN A 350 -26.38 -12.25 -1.06
C GLN A 350 -26.54 -11.74 0.38
N SER A 351 -26.03 -10.55 0.65
CA SER A 351 -26.18 -9.86 1.95
C SER A 351 -27.36 -8.88 1.98
N GLY A 352 -28.27 -8.95 0.99
CA GLY A 352 -29.45 -8.09 0.91
C GLY A 352 -29.20 -6.72 0.28
N GLY A 353 -28.09 -6.55 -0.44
CA GLY A 353 -27.78 -5.34 -1.19
C GLY A 353 -28.59 -5.17 -2.47
N SER A 354 -28.47 -4.01 -3.08
CA SER A 354 -29.02 -3.65 -4.40
C SER A 354 -27.88 -3.38 -5.39
N ASP A 355 -28.20 -2.79 -6.54
CA ASP A 355 -27.18 -2.36 -7.50
C ASP A 355 -26.24 -1.31 -6.83
N ILE A 356 -24.95 -1.50 -7.02
CA ILE A 356 -23.92 -0.60 -6.48
C ILE A 356 -23.78 0.67 -7.34
N ILE A 357 -23.35 1.76 -6.71
CA ILE A 357 -23.05 3.01 -7.40
C ILE A 357 -21.59 3.03 -7.93
N SER A 358 -21.21 4.10 -8.60
CA SER A 358 -19.94 4.23 -9.31
C SER A 358 -18.69 4.16 -8.44
N HIS A 359 -18.80 4.32 -7.12
CA HIS A 359 -17.70 4.21 -6.17
C HIS A 359 -18.23 3.80 -4.80
N GLY A 360 -17.46 3.02 -4.10
CA GLY A 360 -17.82 2.50 -2.78
C GLY A 360 -16.94 1.35 -2.36
N PHE A 361 -17.33 0.75 -1.25
CA PHE A 361 -16.68 -0.44 -0.72
C PHE A 361 -17.71 -1.37 -0.08
N ASP A 362 -17.32 -2.62 0.19
CA ASP A 362 -18.02 -3.56 1.06
C ASP A 362 -16.99 -4.25 1.96
N TYR A 363 -17.26 -4.34 3.25
CA TYR A 363 -16.53 -5.20 4.19
C TYR A 363 -17.46 -6.33 4.60
N SER A 364 -17.17 -7.53 4.16
CA SER A 364 -18.08 -8.65 4.30
C SER A 364 -17.33 -9.96 4.58
N THR A 365 -18.08 -11.04 4.75
CA THR A 365 -17.54 -12.36 5.02
C THR A 365 -17.91 -13.30 3.89
N ILE A 366 -16.95 -14.11 3.46
CA ILE A 366 -17.17 -15.20 2.52
C ILE A 366 -16.67 -16.52 3.11
N GLY A 367 -17.22 -17.63 2.67
CA GLY A 367 -16.78 -18.92 3.17
C GLY A 367 -17.33 -20.11 2.40
N ARG A 368 -16.95 -21.29 2.88
CA ARG A 368 -17.55 -22.56 2.49
C ARG A 368 -18.25 -23.15 3.72
N VAL A 369 -19.55 -23.36 3.62
CA VAL A 369 -20.37 -23.88 4.73
C VAL A 369 -21.08 -25.15 4.27
N ASN A 370 -20.91 -26.24 5.02
CA ASN A 370 -21.54 -27.56 4.71
C ASN A 370 -21.25 -28.02 3.27
N GLY A 371 -20.06 -27.74 2.76
CA GLY A 371 -19.66 -28.14 1.41
C GLY A 371 -20.13 -27.21 0.31
N VAL A 372 -20.92 -26.17 0.62
CA VAL A 372 -21.41 -25.17 -0.35
C VAL A 372 -20.46 -23.97 -0.36
N GLN A 373 -20.00 -23.60 -1.54
CA GLN A 373 -19.14 -22.43 -1.76
C GLN A 373 -19.97 -21.15 -1.67
N GLY A 374 -19.45 -20.16 -0.94
CA GLY A 374 -20.02 -18.82 -0.92
C GLY A 374 -19.67 -18.03 -2.20
N ALA A 375 -20.53 -17.08 -2.53
CA ALA A 375 -20.28 -16.08 -3.55
C ALA A 375 -20.89 -14.75 -3.10
N ALA A 376 -20.28 -13.63 -3.51
CA ALA A 376 -20.84 -12.29 -3.31
C ALA A 376 -20.89 -11.58 -4.66
N SER A 377 -22.08 -11.13 -5.05
CA SER A 377 -22.35 -10.51 -6.35
C SER A 377 -22.76 -9.06 -6.20
N TYR A 378 -22.12 -8.18 -6.99
CA TYR A 378 -22.34 -6.74 -7.00
C TYR A 378 -22.73 -6.32 -8.41
N PHE A 379 -23.99 -5.91 -8.59
CA PHE A 379 -24.53 -5.54 -9.89
C PHE A 379 -24.49 -4.02 -10.09
N PHE A 380 -24.24 -3.61 -11.33
CA PHE A 380 -24.29 -2.20 -11.73
C PHE A 380 -24.52 -2.06 -13.24
N ASN A 381 -24.90 -0.84 -13.66
CA ASN A 381 -25.03 -0.49 -15.07
C ASN A 381 -23.93 0.52 -15.43
N ALA A 382 -23.23 0.30 -16.54
CA ALA A 382 -22.28 1.28 -17.05
C ALA A 382 -23.01 2.47 -17.67
N THR A 383 -22.88 3.65 -17.07
CA THR A 383 -23.57 4.89 -17.49
C THR A 383 -22.74 5.74 -18.46
N GLY A 384 -21.58 5.27 -18.87
CA GLY A 384 -20.65 5.91 -19.81
C GLY A 384 -19.56 4.95 -20.25
N ASP A 385 -18.70 5.40 -21.17
CA ASP A 385 -17.43 4.72 -21.46
C ASP A 385 -16.47 5.00 -20.32
N VAL A 386 -16.48 4.14 -19.34
CA VAL A 386 -15.73 4.26 -18.08
C VAL A 386 -14.85 3.04 -17.85
N THR A 387 -13.81 3.21 -17.07
CA THR A 387 -12.99 2.12 -16.61
C THR A 387 -13.37 1.75 -15.18
N LEU A 388 -13.54 0.47 -14.92
CA LEU A 388 -13.66 -0.11 -13.58
C LEU A 388 -12.27 -0.31 -12.99
N PHE A 389 -12.09 0.19 -11.78
CA PHE A 389 -10.96 -0.11 -10.90
C PHE A 389 -11.55 -0.78 -9.67
N ALA A 390 -11.18 -2.01 -9.40
CA ALA A 390 -11.64 -2.72 -8.21
C ALA A 390 -10.50 -3.49 -7.57
N SER A 391 -10.50 -3.55 -6.24
CA SER A 391 -9.51 -4.28 -5.46
C SER A 391 -10.21 -5.02 -4.33
N LEU A 392 -10.03 -6.33 -4.32
CA LEU A 392 -10.42 -7.25 -3.26
C LEU A 392 -9.20 -7.50 -2.38
N VAL A 393 -9.33 -7.38 -1.06
CA VAL A 393 -8.26 -7.56 -0.08
C VAL A 393 -8.77 -8.38 1.09
N TRP A 394 -7.97 -9.32 1.55
CA TRP A 394 -8.23 -10.07 2.78
C TRP A 394 -6.93 -10.32 3.53
N ASN A 395 -7.03 -10.50 4.84
CA ASN A 395 -5.86 -10.76 5.66
C ASN A 395 -5.47 -12.24 5.65
N LEU A 396 -4.18 -12.53 5.79
CA LEU A 396 -3.68 -13.86 6.10
C LEU A 396 -4.24 -14.28 7.46
N ASP A 397 -4.84 -15.47 7.53
CA ASP A 397 -5.33 -16.07 8.78
C ASP A 397 -4.16 -16.63 9.58
N LEU A 398 -3.93 -16.07 10.74
CA LEU A 398 -2.89 -16.47 11.66
C LEU A 398 -3.52 -16.89 12.99
N PRO A 399 -3.21 -18.08 13.50
CA PRO A 399 -3.82 -18.60 14.72
C PRO A 399 -3.56 -17.70 15.92
N ASN A 400 -4.55 -17.67 16.83
CA ASN A 400 -4.54 -16.82 18.03
C ASN A 400 -3.68 -17.35 19.17
N ASP A 401 -3.04 -18.50 19.02
CA ASP A 401 -2.28 -19.13 20.08
C ASP A 401 -0.79 -18.81 20.04
N ALA A 402 -0.14 -18.98 21.15
CA ALA A 402 1.24 -18.64 21.43
C ALA A 402 2.27 -19.40 20.66
N GLY A 403 1.89 -20.45 20.00
CA GLY A 403 2.81 -21.30 19.26
C GLY A 403 3.47 -20.59 18.07
N ILE A 404 2.97 -19.43 17.62
CA ILE A 404 3.56 -18.61 16.55
C ILE A 404 5.02 -18.20 16.84
N LEU A 405 5.40 -18.18 18.11
CA LEU A 405 6.60 -17.49 18.58
C LEU A 405 7.76 -18.42 18.93
N LEU A 406 7.61 -19.71 18.76
CA LEU A 406 8.71 -20.65 19.06
C LEU A 406 9.47 -20.96 17.76
N PRO A 407 10.79 -20.70 17.68
CA PRO A 407 11.61 -21.15 16.59
C PRO A 407 11.43 -22.66 16.39
N GLY A 408 11.02 -23.08 15.20
CA GLY A 408 10.77 -24.49 14.87
C GLY A 408 9.35 -24.99 15.15
N SER A 409 8.43 -24.16 15.67
CA SER A 409 7.01 -24.47 15.58
C SER A 409 6.55 -24.14 14.16
N GLU A 410 6.21 -25.14 13.38
CA GLU A 410 5.57 -25.00 12.06
C GLU A 410 4.15 -24.48 12.25
N GLN A 411 4.01 -23.23 12.61
CA GLN A 411 2.71 -22.59 12.75
C GLN A 411 2.25 -22.08 11.40
N THR A 412 1.21 -22.66 10.95
CA THR A 412 0.64 -22.49 9.63
C THR A 412 -0.30 -21.30 9.59
N GLY A 413 0.20 -20.15 9.14
CA GLY A 413 -0.69 -19.14 8.58
C GLY A 413 -1.44 -19.75 7.39
N ARG A 414 -2.72 -19.39 7.22
CA ARG A 414 -3.54 -19.87 6.11
C ARG A 414 -3.95 -18.70 5.22
N LEU A 415 -3.56 -18.79 3.97
CA LEU A 415 -4.11 -17.94 2.94
C LEU A 415 -5.33 -18.64 2.33
N TYR A 416 -6.52 -18.04 2.51
CA TYR A 416 -7.71 -18.50 1.80
C TYR A 416 -7.67 -18.00 0.36
N ASN A 417 -8.11 -18.84 -0.57
CA ASN A 417 -8.15 -18.48 -1.98
C ASN A 417 -9.50 -17.81 -2.32
N LEU A 418 -9.46 -16.50 -2.54
CA LEU A 418 -10.58 -15.71 -3.03
C LEU A 418 -10.29 -15.21 -4.44
N ASP A 419 -11.25 -15.27 -5.32
CA ASP A 419 -11.16 -14.84 -6.72
C ASP A 419 -12.11 -13.66 -6.98
N LEU A 420 -11.70 -12.75 -7.87
CA LEU A 420 -12.53 -11.62 -8.32
C LEU A 420 -12.75 -11.69 -9.83
N SER A 421 -14.02 -11.64 -10.26
CA SER A 421 -14.36 -11.70 -11.67
C SER A 421 -15.40 -10.65 -12.06
N LEU A 422 -15.43 -10.27 -13.34
CA LEU A 422 -16.39 -9.37 -13.94
C LEU A 422 -17.12 -10.06 -15.08
N PHE A 423 -18.44 -10.13 -15.00
CA PHE A 423 -19.32 -10.63 -16.05
C PHE A 423 -20.11 -9.49 -16.68
N ASP A 424 -20.16 -9.47 -18.00
CA ASP A 424 -21.14 -8.70 -18.76
C ASP A 424 -22.45 -9.50 -18.80
N VAL A 425 -23.41 -9.11 -17.98
CA VAL A 425 -24.70 -9.79 -17.85
C VAL A 425 -25.52 -9.58 -19.10
N THR A 426 -25.41 -8.43 -19.79
CA THR A 426 -26.14 -8.12 -21.02
C THR A 426 -25.75 -9.08 -22.14
N ASN A 427 -24.47 -9.39 -22.27
CA ASN A 427 -23.95 -10.26 -23.33
C ASN A 427 -23.67 -11.70 -22.86
N ASN A 428 -23.91 -12.00 -21.58
CA ASN A 428 -23.60 -13.29 -20.92
C ASN A 428 -22.15 -13.73 -21.13
N GLN A 429 -21.20 -12.85 -20.85
CA GLN A 429 -19.78 -13.07 -21.10
C GLN A 429 -18.92 -12.74 -19.88
N LEU A 430 -17.95 -13.61 -19.58
CA LEU A 430 -16.85 -13.27 -18.66
C LEU A 430 -15.94 -12.22 -19.35
N VAL A 431 -15.79 -11.05 -18.74
CA VAL A 431 -15.00 -9.93 -19.29
C VAL A 431 -13.58 -9.95 -18.74
N ALA A 432 -13.43 -10.22 -17.44
CA ALA A 432 -12.13 -10.27 -16.76
C ALA A 432 -12.22 -11.14 -15.52
N SER A 433 -11.07 -11.68 -15.13
CA SER A 433 -10.89 -12.39 -13.86
C SER A 433 -9.49 -12.15 -13.30
N SER A 434 -9.39 -12.18 -11.99
CA SER A 434 -8.18 -12.11 -11.21
C SER A 434 -8.25 -13.25 -10.17
N ALA A 435 -7.28 -14.17 -10.18
CA ALA A 435 -7.36 -15.44 -9.45
C ALA A 435 -5.96 -15.95 -9.11
N SER A 436 -5.24 -15.24 -8.23
CA SER A 436 -3.93 -15.63 -7.74
C SER A 436 -4.04 -16.65 -6.62
N LEU A 437 -3.21 -17.68 -6.66
CA LEU A 437 -3.09 -18.63 -5.55
C LEU A 437 -2.08 -18.19 -4.49
N LEU A 438 -1.38 -17.08 -4.72
CA LEU A 438 -0.27 -16.64 -3.89
C LEU A 438 -0.55 -15.31 -3.16
N ASP A 439 -1.39 -14.46 -3.74
CA ASP A 439 -1.66 -13.12 -3.21
C ASP A 439 -2.90 -13.12 -2.32
N ASN A 440 -2.97 -12.17 -1.40
CA ASN A 440 -4.16 -11.85 -0.60
C ASN A 440 -4.90 -10.62 -1.15
N THR A 441 -4.76 -10.39 -2.44
CA THR A 441 -5.46 -9.33 -3.18
C THR A 441 -5.79 -9.78 -4.59
N GLU A 442 -7.00 -9.43 -5.08
CA GLU A 442 -7.39 -9.60 -6.47
C GLU A 442 -7.89 -8.28 -7.05
N ASN A 443 -7.58 -8.00 -8.33
CA ASN A 443 -7.79 -6.68 -8.86
C ASN A 443 -8.35 -6.70 -10.28
N LEU A 444 -9.27 -5.77 -10.56
CA LEU A 444 -9.80 -5.54 -11.90
C LEU A 444 -9.44 -4.13 -12.37
N TYR A 445 -9.01 -4.05 -13.61
CA TYR A 445 -8.78 -2.82 -14.35
C TYR A 445 -9.29 -3.02 -15.78
N VAL A 446 -10.53 -2.58 -16.04
CA VAL A 446 -11.31 -3.00 -17.21
C VAL A 446 -12.15 -1.85 -17.77
N ASN A 447 -12.07 -1.63 -19.07
CA ASN A 447 -12.98 -0.71 -19.75
C ASN A 447 -14.36 -1.34 -19.90
N LEU A 448 -15.38 -0.58 -19.53
CA LEU A 448 -16.79 -0.98 -19.60
C LEU A 448 -17.46 -0.40 -20.84
N LEU A 449 -18.43 -1.12 -21.39
CA LEU A 449 -19.25 -0.65 -22.50
C LEU A 449 -20.49 0.07 -21.98
N LEU A 450 -20.73 1.27 -22.49
CA LEU A 450 -21.92 2.07 -22.18
C LEU A 450 -23.21 1.25 -22.35
N GLY A 451 -24.07 1.32 -21.35
CA GLY A 451 -25.39 0.72 -21.35
C GLY A 451 -25.46 -0.76 -21.00
N ASN A 452 -24.31 -1.43 -20.85
CA ASN A 452 -24.29 -2.82 -20.42
C ASN A 452 -24.45 -2.93 -18.89
N ARG A 453 -25.09 -4.03 -18.48
CA ARG A 453 -25.19 -4.44 -17.07
C ARG A 453 -24.06 -5.40 -16.75
N TYR A 454 -23.40 -5.17 -15.63
CA TYR A 454 -22.29 -5.98 -15.17
C TYR A 454 -22.57 -6.60 -13.80
N GLU A 455 -21.90 -7.71 -13.54
CA GLU A 455 -21.78 -8.34 -12.23
C GLU A 455 -20.31 -8.49 -11.87
N MET A 456 -19.88 -7.81 -10.81
CA MET A 456 -18.61 -8.07 -10.14
C MET A 456 -18.85 -9.15 -9.09
N ARG A 457 -18.08 -10.23 -9.11
CA ARG A 457 -18.31 -11.41 -8.28
C ARG A 457 -17.05 -11.81 -7.52
N VAL A 458 -17.18 -11.92 -6.19
CA VAL A 458 -16.20 -12.56 -5.31
C VAL A 458 -16.58 -14.02 -5.12
N THR A 459 -15.63 -14.92 -5.29
CA THR A 459 -15.82 -16.37 -5.11
C THR A 459 -14.65 -16.99 -4.34
N THR A 460 -14.82 -18.24 -3.93
CA THR A 460 -13.76 -19.03 -3.33
C THR A 460 -13.73 -20.43 -3.90
N ASN A 461 -12.56 -21.02 -4.03
CA ASN A 461 -12.34 -22.40 -4.48
C ASN A 461 -11.84 -23.33 -3.37
N GLU A 462 -11.98 -22.91 -2.11
CA GLU A 462 -11.54 -23.69 -0.95
C GLU A 462 -12.26 -25.04 -0.86
N SER A 463 -11.51 -26.10 -0.59
CA SER A 463 -12.05 -27.47 -0.47
C SER A 463 -12.61 -27.79 0.92
N THR A 464 -12.19 -27.04 1.95
CA THR A 464 -12.61 -27.21 3.35
C THR A 464 -13.56 -26.10 3.78
N ASN A 465 -14.37 -26.37 4.80
CA ASN A 465 -15.24 -25.33 5.39
C ASN A 465 -14.39 -24.26 6.04
N PHE A 466 -14.75 -23.00 5.82
CA PHE A 466 -14.13 -21.81 6.41
C PHE A 466 -15.12 -20.64 6.37
N SER A 467 -14.79 -19.58 7.10
CA SER A 467 -15.45 -18.28 7.01
C SER A 467 -14.36 -17.24 7.27
N TRP A 468 -14.20 -16.28 6.36
CA TRP A 468 -13.15 -15.27 6.44
C TRP A 468 -13.63 -13.93 5.91
N ASP A 469 -13.11 -12.84 6.49
CA ASP A 469 -13.48 -11.49 6.13
C ASP A 469 -12.68 -11.00 4.92
N TYR A 470 -13.29 -10.12 4.13
CA TYR A 470 -12.66 -9.41 3.01
C TYR A 470 -13.19 -7.98 2.90
N ALA A 471 -12.41 -7.11 2.28
CA ALA A 471 -12.86 -5.82 1.78
C ALA A 471 -12.80 -5.80 0.25
N LEU A 472 -13.86 -5.32 -0.40
CA LEU A 472 -13.90 -5.01 -1.81
C LEU A 472 -14.11 -3.51 -1.95
N ALA A 473 -13.23 -2.83 -2.70
CA ALA A 473 -13.36 -1.40 -3.00
C ALA A 473 -13.38 -1.20 -4.52
N TRP A 474 -14.16 -0.23 -5.00
CA TRP A 474 -14.26 0.04 -6.42
C TRP A 474 -14.48 1.51 -6.74
N ARG A 475 -14.07 1.90 -7.93
CA ARG A 475 -14.49 3.13 -8.61
C ARG A 475 -14.66 2.89 -10.10
N MET A 476 -15.57 3.63 -10.68
CA MET A 476 -15.76 3.74 -12.13
C MET A 476 -15.46 5.19 -12.51
N GLY A 477 -14.50 5.40 -13.38
CA GLY A 477 -14.06 6.73 -13.78
C GLY A 477 -13.77 6.79 -15.28
N ALA A 478 -13.53 7.99 -15.81
CA ALA A 478 -13.10 8.13 -17.19
C ALA A 478 -11.85 7.27 -17.44
N ALA A 479 -11.79 6.64 -18.60
CA ALA A 479 -10.56 5.96 -19.02
C ALA A 479 -9.40 6.97 -18.96
N PRO A 480 -8.20 6.57 -18.48
CA PRO A 480 -7.05 7.45 -18.52
C PRO A 480 -6.88 7.98 -19.94
N ALA A 481 -6.76 9.32 -20.08
CA ALA A 481 -6.51 9.90 -21.38
C ALA A 481 -5.21 9.30 -21.94
N PRO A 482 -5.15 8.93 -23.24
CA PRO A 482 -3.91 8.49 -23.85
C PRO A 482 -2.84 9.55 -23.60
N VAL A 483 -1.73 9.17 -22.98
CA VAL A 483 -0.61 10.10 -22.77
C VAL A 483 -0.15 10.56 -24.15
N PRO A 484 -0.16 11.88 -24.44
CA PRO A 484 0.30 12.37 -25.73
C PRO A 484 1.74 11.92 -25.95
N LEU A 485 2.03 11.27 -27.07
CA LEU A 485 3.40 10.94 -27.43
C LEU A 485 4.25 12.21 -27.36
N PRO A 486 5.43 12.18 -26.71
CA PRO A 486 6.32 13.32 -26.65
C PRO A 486 6.49 13.93 -28.04
N ALA A 487 6.49 15.27 -28.14
CA ALA A 487 6.63 15.98 -29.40
C ALA A 487 7.85 15.50 -30.26
N ALA A 488 8.85 14.92 -29.59
CA ALA A 488 9.97 14.24 -30.23
C ALA A 488 9.56 13.07 -31.17
N ALA A 489 8.48 12.33 -30.82
CA ALA A 489 8.00 11.23 -31.67
C ALA A 489 7.42 11.76 -33.01
N TRP A 490 6.78 12.93 -33.00
CA TRP A 490 6.30 13.61 -34.21
C TRP A 490 7.44 14.17 -35.06
N LEU A 491 8.52 14.62 -34.42
CA LEU A 491 9.73 15.08 -35.13
C LEU A 491 10.46 13.92 -35.82
N PHE A 492 10.49 12.72 -35.23
CA PHE A 492 11.07 11.54 -35.86
C PHE A 492 10.28 11.10 -37.10
N THR A 493 8.96 11.07 -37.04
CA THR A 493 8.13 10.71 -38.21
C THR A 493 8.19 11.75 -39.32
N ALA A 494 8.22 13.05 -38.99
CA ALA A 494 8.40 14.12 -39.94
C ALA A 494 9.81 14.11 -40.57
N GLY A 495 10.85 13.77 -39.80
CA GLY A 495 12.22 13.62 -40.30
C GLY A 495 12.39 12.46 -41.30
N TRP A 496 11.71 11.34 -41.09
CA TRP A 496 11.74 10.20 -42.01
C TRP A 496 11.03 10.50 -43.35
N LEU A 497 9.92 11.25 -43.32
CA LEU A 497 9.20 11.67 -44.54
C LEU A 497 10.00 12.67 -45.38
N SER A 498 10.86 13.47 -44.76
CA SER A 498 11.73 14.42 -45.49
C SER A 498 12.95 13.77 -46.17
N LEU A 499 13.29 12.52 -45.80
CA LEU A 499 14.41 11.76 -46.35
C LEU A 499 14.02 10.87 -47.56
N LEU A 500 12.75 10.85 -47.96
CA LEU A 500 12.35 10.14 -49.17
C LEU A 500 12.92 10.85 -50.39
N PRO A 501 13.73 10.19 -51.22
CA PRO A 501 14.35 10.84 -52.39
C PRO A 501 13.28 11.21 -53.42
N PHE A 502 13.14 12.49 -53.69
CA PHE A 502 12.40 12.96 -54.86
C PHE A 502 13.10 12.46 -56.14
N THR A 503 12.65 11.35 -56.71
CA THR A 503 13.09 10.91 -58.02
C THR A 503 12.57 11.89 -59.08
N ARG A 504 13.38 12.87 -59.47
CA ARG A 504 13.11 13.70 -60.64
C ARG A 504 13.11 12.80 -61.89
N ARG A 505 11.94 12.57 -62.47
CA ARG A 505 11.85 12.05 -63.85
C ARG A 505 12.48 13.08 -64.80
N ARG A 506 13.56 12.71 -65.48
CA ARG A 506 14.08 13.46 -66.60
C ARG A 506 13.13 13.29 -67.81
N PRO A 507 12.73 14.36 -68.55
CA PRO A 507 12.01 14.19 -69.80
C PRO A 507 12.96 13.60 -70.86
N ALA A 508 12.46 12.62 -71.59
CA ALA A 508 13.14 12.08 -72.75
C ALA A 508 13.17 13.17 -73.87
N ALA A 509 14.34 13.47 -74.33
CA ALA A 509 14.49 14.30 -75.54
C ALA A 509 14.17 13.44 -76.78
N ALA A 510 13.39 14.02 -77.73
CA ALA A 510 13.10 13.50 -79.03
C ALA A 510 14.31 13.57 -79.96
#